data_a1d6b10f17c34316c2e31d4d8f195f3d
#
_entry.id   a1d6b10f17c34316c2e31d4d8f195f3d
#
_cell.length_a   1.000
_cell.length_b   1.000
_cell.length_c   1.000
_cell.angle_alpha   90.00
_cell.angle_beta   90.00
_cell.angle_gamma   90.00
#
_symmetry.space_group_name_H-M   'P 1'
#
loop_
_entity.id
_entity.type
_entity.pdbx_description
1 polymer ?
#
loop_
_entity_poly.entity_id
_entity_poly.type
_entity_poly.pdbx_seq_one_letter_code
_entity_poly.pdbx_strand_id
1 'polypeptide(L)'
;MYVYIKQPGIVCLLCWLCLSCTLQRTEHPTLRQAGYLMEEHADSAFSLLKSISSLTGMSPEDKAGYALLLAEAADKNGYSLLPCDSLLNFALHVYHEEAKEHAIALLYKGKVQQEMENYADALKSYRMALEILSAYPCEFYWKGFVYNMLGGLYGKQNLYAQAKDMYVKACYNDSLARHNRHFISSLSNLGVAYIGYGNIDSAFICQQRALQLSLSTDSFLLHSLYGNIGDLCGRTGRNSIAIICLKRAYDACRLREDSLQCLWNLGESYYNNGQLDSALYYLNRSKEAVDIHIRYLSFFDLYAIAKQQGNVEKALEYLEISTQLEDSIYSTNVATELEKKTYRWNADAQVRKEQFKAKRRIYTIAMIAVVLLLVIVIIYQQILKNKKIQQSNYKYLLQKLKQNLMDMQQNIAQHEEVIAELKQKQESRVEEIEEKERAIEAMKMEKEKLRNWLFRQSALYTKIDKLANQQKHHKERIAVLTNAEQRQLRVIIGQIYADYIEQLHTRYPKLNEDDVLLLCLQLADLSPFAIALCFGNNDAQIVAQRKYRMKSKME
;
A
#
# COMPACT_ATOMS: atom_id res chain seq x y z
N MET A 1 43.96 -9.84 -9.63
CA MET A 1 44.47 -10.69 -8.57
C MET A 1 43.29 -11.05 -7.69
N TYR A 2 42.61 -12.18 -8.01
CA TYR A 2 41.44 -12.68 -7.30
C TYR A 2 41.92 -13.65 -6.22
N VAL A 3 41.62 -13.34 -4.97
CA VAL A 3 41.84 -14.30 -3.86
C VAL A 3 40.49 -15.01 -3.63
N TYR A 4 40.40 -16.25 -4.09
CA TYR A 4 39.34 -17.19 -3.74
C TYR A 4 39.60 -17.72 -2.30
N ILE A 5 38.77 -17.31 -1.34
CA ILE A 5 38.70 -17.97 -0.05
C ILE A 5 37.66 -19.10 -0.15
N LYS A 6 38.16 -20.32 -0.39
CA LYS A 6 37.43 -21.57 -0.18
C LYS A 6 37.37 -21.85 1.32
N GLN A 7 36.19 -21.63 1.94
CA GLN A 7 35.86 -22.32 3.21
C GLN A 7 34.39 -22.77 3.19
N PRO A 8 34.06 -23.93 2.61
CA PRO A 8 32.70 -24.50 2.68
C PRO A 8 32.37 -25.02 4.10
N GLY A 9 33.35 -25.18 5.01
CA GLY A 9 33.13 -25.71 6.35
C GLY A 9 32.44 -24.78 7.36
N ILE A 10 32.64 -23.46 7.25
CA ILE A 10 32.05 -22.51 8.21
C ILE A 10 30.54 -22.25 7.91
N VAL A 11 30.16 -22.28 6.65
CA VAL A 11 28.74 -22.13 6.26
C VAL A 11 27.91 -23.36 6.66
N CYS A 12 28.50 -24.57 6.55
CA CYS A 12 27.86 -25.79 7.04
C CYS A 12 27.75 -25.83 8.58
N LEU A 13 28.75 -25.30 9.32
CA LEU A 13 28.68 -25.25 10.78
C LEU A 13 27.65 -24.23 11.28
N LEU A 14 27.51 -23.08 10.62
CA LEU A 14 26.44 -22.10 10.90
C LEU A 14 25.04 -22.62 10.54
N CYS A 15 24.89 -23.33 9.43
CA CYS A 15 23.63 -24.03 9.13
C CYS A 15 23.31 -25.15 10.12
N TRP A 16 24.31 -25.87 10.62
CA TRP A 16 24.11 -26.93 11.65
C TRP A 16 23.79 -26.34 13.04
N LEU A 17 24.34 -25.19 13.39
CA LEU A 17 23.98 -24.46 14.61
C LEU A 17 22.56 -23.82 14.51
N CYS A 18 22.12 -23.42 13.33
CA CYS A 18 20.73 -22.98 13.12
C CYS A 18 19.72 -24.14 13.12
N LEU A 19 20.12 -25.34 12.72
CA LEU A 19 19.27 -26.55 12.76
C LEU A 19 19.18 -27.22 14.14
N SER A 20 20.10 -26.91 15.06
CA SER A 20 20.09 -27.52 16.40
C SER A 20 19.27 -26.72 17.43
N CYS A 21 18.69 -25.57 17.07
CA CYS A 21 17.84 -24.76 17.97
C CYS A 21 16.33 -24.88 17.72
N THR A 22 15.87 -25.77 16.86
CA THR A 22 14.46 -26.20 16.89
C THR A 22 14.37 -27.48 17.73
N LEU A 23 14.64 -27.38 19.05
CA LEU A 23 13.96 -28.25 19.98
C LEU A 23 12.47 -28.05 19.74
N GLN A 24 11.84 -29.02 19.07
CA GLN A 24 10.38 -29.12 19.03
C GLN A 24 9.93 -29.22 20.49
N ARG A 25 9.54 -28.07 21.06
CA ARG A 25 8.89 -28.03 22.36
C ARG A 25 7.61 -28.84 22.22
N THR A 26 7.56 -30.00 22.86
CA THR A 26 6.35 -30.81 22.87
C THR A 26 5.35 -30.09 23.76
N GLU A 27 4.44 -29.33 23.12
CA GLU A 27 3.27 -28.74 23.77
C GLU A 27 2.49 -29.84 24.52
N HIS A 28 1.97 -29.50 25.70
CA HIS A 28 1.19 -30.45 26.49
C HIS A 28 0.06 -31.07 25.65
N PRO A 29 -0.07 -32.41 25.57
CA PRO A 29 -0.97 -33.10 24.62
C PRO A 29 -2.42 -32.61 24.71
N THR A 30 -2.91 -32.37 25.93
CA THR A 30 -4.27 -31.89 26.16
C THR A 30 -4.49 -30.47 25.61
N LEU A 31 -3.47 -29.58 25.71
CA LEU A 31 -3.55 -28.22 25.15
C LEU A 31 -3.63 -28.26 23.64
N ARG A 32 -2.83 -29.10 23.00
CA ARG A 32 -2.88 -29.31 21.56
C ARG A 32 -4.23 -29.82 21.12
N GLN A 33 -4.80 -30.81 21.82
CA GLN A 33 -6.12 -31.33 21.53
C GLN A 33 -7.21 -30.27 21.71
N ALA A 34 -7.15 -29.48 22.79
CA ALA A 34 -8.07 -28.36 23.00
C ALA A 34 -7.98 -27.33 21.85
N GLY A 35 -6.77 -27.00 21.38
CA GLY A 35 -6.55 -26.10 20.24
C GLY A 35 -7.22 -26.62 18.96
N TYR A 36 -7.13 -27.91 18.67
CA TYR A 36 -7.83 -28.49 17.49
C TYR A 36 -9.35 -28.43 17.60
N LEU A 37 -9.89 -28.59 18.81
CA LEU A 37 -11.33 -28.54 19.05
C LEU A 37 -11.89 -27.09 19.04
N MET A 38 -11.03 -26.09 19.17
CA MET A 38 -11.43 -24.70 19.45
C MET A 38 -12.34 -24.09 18.38
N GLU A 39 -12.15 -24.44 17.09
CA GLU A 39 -12.93 -23.85 16.00
C GLU A 39 -14.32 -24.48 15.85
N GLU A 40 -14.43 -25.82 15.96
CA GLU A 40 -15.68 -26.53 15.67
C GLU A 40 -16.45 -26.95 16.94
N HIS A 41 -15.73 -27.22 18.03
CA HIS A 41 -16.26 -27.77 19.28
C HIS A 41 -15.71 -27.05 20.49
N ALA A 42 -15.93 -25.71 20.58
CA ALA A 42 -15.42 -24.89 21.66
C ALA A 42 -15.93 -25.31 23.07
N ASP A 43 -17.12 -25.90 23.17
CA ASP A 43 -17.69 -26.51 24.37
C ASP A 43 -16.86 -27.70 24.85
N SER A 44 -16.49 -28.57 23.91
CA SER A 44 -15.65 -29.73 24.20
C SER A 44 -14.21 -29.29 24.54
N ALA A 45 -13.68 -28.27 23.85
CA ALA A 45 -12.39 -27.65 24.21
C ALA A 45 -12.41 -27.10 25.64
N PHE A 46 -13.47 -26.37 26.01
CA PHE A 46 -13.63 -25.82 27.36
C PHE A 46 -13.70 -26.92 28.40
N SER A 47 -14.51 -27.96 28.17
CA SER A 47 -14.64 -29.12 29.06
C SER A 47 -13.33 -29.85 29.24
N LEU A 48 -12.57 -30.04 28.15
CA LEU A 48 -11.25 -30.68 28.16
C LEU A 48 -10.24 -29.86 28.96
N LEU A 49 -10.20 -28.54 28.78
CA LEU A 49 -9.33 -27.66 29.56
C LEU A 49 -9.69 -27.67 31.05
N LYS A 50 -10.95 -27.64 31.36
CA LYS A 50 -11.46 -27.74 32.76
C LYS A 50 -11.15 -29.08 33.41
N SER A 51 -10.95 -30.17 32.66
CA SER A 51 -10.60 -31.48 33.21
C SER A 51 -9.15 -31.54 33.73
N ILE A 52 -8.33 -30.55 33.41
CA ILE A 52 -6.96 -30.44 33.94
C ILE A 52 -7.05 -30.05 35.41
N SER A 53 -6.90 -31.05 36.30
CA SER A 53 -7.08 -30.89 37.74
C SER A 53 -5.96 -30.08 38.41
N SER A 54 -4.78 -30.03 37.82
CA SER A 54 -3.65 -29.29 38.39
C SER A 54 -2.72 -28.80 37.28
N LEU A 55 -2.29 -27.57 37.38
CA LEU A 55 -1.24 -26.99 36.52
C LEU A 55 0.17 -27.23 37.10
N THR A 56 0.29 -27.90 38.27
CA THR A 56 1.59 -28.24 38.86
C THR A 56 2.32 -29.24 37.97
N GLY A 57 3.57 -28.92 37.60
CA GLY A 57 4.34 -29.74 36.66
C GLY A 57 4.33 -29.32 35.21
N MET A 58 3.41 -28.43 34.79
CA MET A 58 3.49 -27.82 33.49
C MET A 58 4.58 -26.75 33.40
N SER A 59 5.20 -26.62 32.23
CA SER A 59 6.13 -25.52 31.97
C SER A 59 5.42 -24.15 32.09
N PRO A 60 6.16 -23.06 32.35
CA PRO A 60 5.55 -21.73 32.39
C PRO A 60 4.80 -21.39 31.10
N GLU A 61 5.33 -21.82 29.96
CA GLU A 61 4.76 -21.58 28.63
C GLU A 61 3.49 -22.41 28.40
N ASP A 62 3.45 -23.68 28.86
CA ASP A 62 2.24 -24.49 28.78
C ASP A 62 1.12 -23.90 29.67
N LYS A 63 1.48 -23.39 30.85
CA LYS A 63 0.53 -22.67 31.71
C LYS A 63 -0.01 -21.40 31.05
N ALA A 64 0.86 -20.65 30.39
CA ALA A 64 0.46 -19.46 29.65
C ALA A 64 -0.42 -19.82 28.43
N GLY A 65 -0.08 -20.89 27.70
CA GLY A 65 -0.90 -21.44 26.63
C GLY A 65 -2.27 -21.92 27.11
N TYR A 66 -2.30 -22.61 28.26
CA TYR A 66 -3.54 -22.99 28.92
C TYR A 66 -4.43 -21.77 29.23
N ALA A 67 -3.84 -20.68 29.75
CA ALA A 67 -4.57 -19.45 30.05
C ALA A 67 -5.25 -18.85 28.81
N LEU A 68 -4.53 -18.79 27.66
CA LEU A 68 -5.08 -18.29 26.42
C LEU A 68 -6.19 -19.19 25.88
N LEU A 69 -5.97 -20.49 25.82
CA LEU A 69 -6.95 -21.44 25.31
C LEU A 69 -8.21 -21.47 26.19
N LEU A 70 -8.05 -21.39 27.51
CA LEU A 70 -9.18 -21.35 28.44
C LEU A 70 -10.00 -20.07 28.25
N ALA A 71 -9.34 -18.92 28.10
CA ALA A 71 -10.03 -17.66 27.85
C ALA A 71 -10.74 -17.67 26.49
N GLU A 72 -10.10 -18.19 25.45
CA GLU A 72 -10.71 -18.35 24.13
C GLU A 72 -11.92 -19.29 24.16
N ALA A 73 -11.80 -20.44 24.80
CA ALA A 73 -12.89 -21.39 24.93
C ALA A 73 -14.06 -20.82 25.75
N ALA A 74 -13.78 -20.11 26.86
CA ALA A 74 -14.79 -19.44 27.65
C ALA A 74 -15.54 -18.38 26.84
N ASP A 75 -14.80 -17.55 26.08
CA ASP A 75 -15.36 -16.52 25.22
C ASP A 75 -16.27 -17.07 24.11
N LYS A 76 -15.79 -18.10 23.40
CA LYS A 76 -16.57 -18.75 22.33
C LYS A 76 -17.87 -19.41 22.83
N ASN A 77 -17.91 -19.80 24.12
CA ASN A 77 -19.10 -20.36 24.76
C ASN A 77 -19.95 -19.32 25.47
N GLY A 78 -19.57 -18.05 25.50
CA GLY A 78 -20.31 -16.98 26.18
C GLY A 78 -20.16 -17.01 27.70
N TYR A 79 -19.14 -17.68 28.23
CA TYR A 79 -18.89 -17.69 29.69
C TYR A 79 -18.11 -16.43 30.10
N SER A 80 -18.29 -16.02 31.38
CA SER A 80 -17.51 -14.93 31.94
C SER A 80 -16.01 -15.23 31.94
N LEU A 81 -15.22 -14.22 31.58
CA LEU A 81 -13.75 -14.27 31.57
C LEU A 81 -13.14 -13.85 32.92
N LEU A 82 -13.92 -13.36 33.86
CA LEU A 82 -13.42 -12.96 35.20
C LEU A 82 -12.56 -14.03 35.89
N PRO A 83 -12.92 -15.34 35.84
CA PRO A 83 -12.09 -16.39 36.42
C PRO A 83 -10.71 -16.55 35.72
N CYS A 84 -10.56 -16.05 34.51
CA CYS A 84 -9.30 -16.15 33.76
C CYS A 84 -8.31 -15.01 34.08
N ASP A 85 -8.68 -14.01 34.88
CA ASP A 85 -7.90 -12.79 35.09
C ASP A 85 -6.48 -13.06 35.59
N SER A 86 -6.35 -13.87 36.65
CA SER A 86 -5.02 -14.21 37.22
C SER A 86 -4.17 -15.02 36.27
N LEU A 87 -4.77 -15.91 35.47
CA LEU A 87 -4.07 -16.72 34.47
C LEU A 87 -3.59 -15.86 33.30
N LEU A 88 -4.41 -14.89 32.86
CA LEU A 88 -4.03 -13.95 31.82
C LEU A 88 -2.89 -13.03 32.27
N ASN A 89 -2.92 -12.56 33.53
CA ASN A 89 -1.80 -11.81 34.10
C ASN A 89 -0.50 -12.65 34.10
N PHE A 90 -0.59 -13.93 34.46
CA PHE A 90 0.54 -14.84 34.38
C PHE A 90 1.05 -14.99 32.93
N ALA A 91 0.14 -15.18 31.97
CA ALA A 91 0.52 -15.27 30.55
C ALA A 91 1.23 -14.02 30.04
N LEU A 92 0.79 -12.81 30.44
CA LEU A 92 1.45 -11.55 30.13
C LEU A 92 2.87 -11.44 30.68
N HIS A 93 3.20 -12.11 31.79
CA HIS A 93 4.56 -12.17 32.32
C HIS A 93 5.45 -13.20 31.63
N VAL A 94 4.85 -14.27 31.10
CA VAL A 94 5.61 -15.35 30.45
C VAL A 94 5.94 -15.00 28.99
N TYR A 95 4.97 -14.48 28.25
CA TYR A 95 5.18 -14.14 26.85
C TYR A 95 5.97 -12.84 26.68
N HIS A 96 6.93 -12.85 25.77
CA HIS A 96 7.69 -11.64 25.42
C HIS A 96 6.74 -10.55 24.91
N GLU A 97 6.98 -9.29 25.28
CA GLU A 97 6.11 -8.14 24.98
C GLU A 97 5.80 -7.95 23.49
N GLU A 98 6.68 -8.37 22.60
CA GLU A 98 6.49 -8.29 21.15
C GLU A 98 5.85 -9.56 20.56
N ALA A 99 5.63 -10.60 21.34
CA ALA A 99 5.08 -11.87 20.86
C ALA A 99 3.59 -11.75 20.51
N LYS A 100 3.16 -12.51 19.50
CA LYS A 100 1.74 -12.61 19.13
C LYS A 100 0.87 -13.09 20.30
N GLU A 101 1.35 -14.06 21.05
CA GLU A 101 0.67 -14.62 22.21
C GLU A 101 0.47 -13.58 23.31
N HIS A 102 1.41 -12.64 23.48
CA HIS A 102 1.25 -11.51 24.40
C HIS A 102 0.11 -10.58 23.93
N ALA A 103 0.00 -10.34 22.63
CA ALA A 103 -1.11 -9.55 22.08
C ALA A 103 -2.47 -10.24 22.29
N ILE A 104 -2.53 -11.57 22.17
CA ILE A 104 -3.76 -12.35 22.45
C ILE A 104 -4.09 -12.30 23.95
N ALA A 105 -3.10 -12.40 24.83
CA ALA A 105 -3.29 -12.24 26.27
C ALA A 105 -3.85 -10.84 26.61
N LEU A 106 -3.31 -9.78 26.00
CA LEU A 106 -3.80 -8.41 26.13
C LEU A 106 -5.24 -8.25 25.63
N LEU A 107 -5.60 -8.91 24.52
CA LEU A 107 -6.97 -8.91 24.01
C LEU A 107 -7.93 -9.48 25.04
N TYR A 108 -7.67 -10.68 25.60
CA TYR A 108 -8.54 -11.29 26.58
C TYR A 108 -8.50 -10.56 27.94
N LYS A 109 -7.36 -10.00 28.32
CA LYS A 109 -7.27 -9.10 29.49
C LYS A 109 -8.16 -7.87 29.31
N GLY A 110 -8.18 -7.27 28.12
CA GLY A 110 -9.10 -6.17 27.80
C GLY A 110 -10.57 -6.56 27.92
N LYS A 111 -10.93 -7.80 27.53
CA LYS A 111 -12.30 -8.31 27.71
C LYS A 111 -12.65 -8.48 29.19
N VAL A 112 -11.76 -9.03 30.01
CA VAL A 112 -11.92 -9.10 31.46
C VAL A 112 -12.14 -7.71 32.07
N GLN A 113 -11.30 -6.75 31.70
CA GLN A 113 -11.41 -5.36 32.14
C GLN A 113 -12.74 -4.73 31.71
N GLN A 114 -13.24 -5.07 30.53
CA GLN A 114 -14.54 -4.63 30.04
C GLN A 114 -15.70 -5.26 30.83
N GLU A 115 -15.59 -6.54 31.24
CA GLU A 115 -16.57 -7.18 32.15
C GLU A 115 -16.55 -6.55 33.56
N MET A 116 -15.38 -6.08 34.01
CA MET A 116 -15.20 -5.30 35.25
C MET A 116 -15.66 -3.84 35.12
N GLU A 117 -16.19 -3.44 33.95
CA GLU A 117 -16.54 -2.06 33.60
C GLU A 117 -15.35 -1.07 33.62
N ASN A 118 -14.14 -1.57 33.72
CA ASN A 118 -12.91 -0.77 33.61
C ASN A 118 -12.57 -0.47 32.15
N TYR A 119 -13.35 0.40 31.53
CA TYR A 119 -13.27 0.70 30.10
C TYR A 119 -11.97 1.40 29.69
N ALA A 120 -11.34 2.16 30.59
CA ALA A 120 -10.08 2.85 30.32
C ALA A 120 -8.92 1.86 30.14
N ASP A 121 -8.80 0.89 31.04
CA ASP A 121 -7.77 -0.15 30.95
C ASP A 121 -8.06 -1.12 29.80
N ALA A 122 -9.34 -1.47 29.55
CA ALA A 122 -9.72 -2.27 28.39
C ALA A 122 -9.27 -1.61 27.08
N LEU A 123 -9.49 -0.30 26.92
CA LEU A 123 -9.03 0.45 25.75
C LEU A 123 -7.51 0.38 25.60
N LYS A 124 -6.77 0.52 26.70
CA LYS A 124 -5.31 0.44 26.71
C LYS A 124 -4.84 -0.94 26.27
N SER A 125 -5.42 -2.00 26.86
CA SER A 125 -5.07 -3.38 26.52
C SER A 125 -5.34 -3.71 25.05
N TYR A 126 -6.50 -3.34 24.52
CA TYR A 126 -6.81 -3.55 23.09
C TYR A 126 -5.87 -2.79 22.15
N ARG A 127 -5.48 -1.56 22.50
CA ARG A 127 -4.55 -0.78 21.67
C ARG A 127 -3.14 -1.36 21.69
N MET A 128 -2.66 -1.80 22.86
CA MET A 128 -1.37 -2.48 22.95
C MET A 128 -1.38 -3.78 22.14
N ALA A 129 -2.43 -4.58 22.22
CA ALA A 129 -2.60 -5.78 21.42
C ALA A 129 -2.52 -5.46 19.90
N LEU A 130 -3.21 -4.39 19.45
CA LEU A 130 -3.18 -3.99 18.05
C LEU A 130 -1.82 -3.47 17.61
N GLU A 131 -1.08 -2.75 18.47
CA GLU A 131 0.26 -2.26 18.20
C GLU A 131 1.21 -3.44 17.94
N ILE A 132 1.20 -4.45 18.82
CA ILE A 132 1.99 -5.68 18.64
C ILE A 132 1.58 -6.42 17.36
N LEU A 133 0.28 -6.63 17.16
CA LEU A 133 -0.23 -7.31 15.95
C LEU A 133 0.10 -6.57 14.65
N SER A 134 0.43 -5.28 14.71
CA SER A 134 0.86 -4.54 13.53
C SER A 134 2.14 -5.08 12.91
N ALA A 135 3.03 -5.67 13.71
CA ALA A 135 4.25 -6.34 13.27
C ALA A 135 3.99 -7.69 12.57
N TYR A 136 2.79 -8.23 12.67
CA TYR A 136 2.39 -9.51 12.10
C TYR A 136 1.41 -9.31 10.93
N PRO A 137 1.86 -9.12 9.70
CA PRO A 137 1.00 -8.70 8.59
C PRO A 137 -0.13 -9.66 8.26
N CYS A 138 0.06 -10.97 8.48
CA CYS A 138 -0.93 -12.00 8.13
C CYS A 138 -1.90 -12.38 9.26
N GLU A 139 -1.79 -11.79 10.44
CA GLU A 139 -2.66 -12.09 11.59
C GLU A 139 -3.99 -11.31 11.50
N PHE A 140 -4.72 -11.51 10.42
CA PHE A 140 -5.97 -10.82 10.15
C PHE A 140 -7.07 -11.17 11.15
N TYR A 141 -7.17 -12.44 11.58
CA TYR A 141 -8.16 -12.91 12.56
C TYR A 141 -8.10 -12.11 13.86
N TRP A 142 -6.91 -12.06 14.48
CA TRP A 142 -6.73 -11.36 15.75
C TRP A 142 -6.89 -9.85 15.62
N LYS A 143 -6.42 -9.26 14.50
CA LYS A 143 -6.64 -7.84 14.20
C LYS A 143 -8.12 -7.51 14.07
N GLY A 144 -8.87 -8.32 13.32
CA GLY A 144 -10.32 -8.18 13.17
C GLY A 144 -11.01 -8.23 14.54
N PHE A 145 -10.64 -9.21 15.37
CA PHE A 145 -11.20 -9.36 16.69
C PHE A 145 -10.92 -8.15 17.60
N VAL A 146 -9.67 -7.64 17.65
CA VAL A 146 -9.34 -6.44 18.43
C VAL A 146 -10.11 -5.22 17.94
N TYR A 147 -10.21 -5.02 16.61
CA TYR A 147 -11.01 -3.91 16.06
C TYR A 147 -12.50 -4.03 16.43
N ASN A 148 -13.05 -5.24 16.44
CA ASN A 148 -14.42 -5.48 16.87
C ASN A 148 -14.62 -5.09 18.35
N MET A 149 -13.71 -5.49 19.22
CA MET A 149 -13.74 -5.12 20.65
C MET A 149 -13.64 -3.61 20.86
N LEU A 150 -12.74 -2.94 20.14
CA LEU A 150 -12.62 -1.48 20.15
C LEU A 150 -13.92 -0.80 19.68
N GLY A 151 -14.54 -1.34 18.62
CA GLY A 151 -15.83 -0.86 18.12
C GLY A 151 -16.92 -0.95 19.19
N GLY A 152 -17.02 -2.11 19.87
CA GLY A 152 -17.98 -2.31 20.97
C GLY A 152 -17.75 -1.37 22.14
N LEU A 153 -16.48 -1.16 22.48
CA LEU A 153 -16.11 -0.24 23.56
C LEU A 153 -16.52 1.21 23.24
N TYR A 154 -16.26 1.69 22.02
CA TYR A 154 -16.71 3.01 21.57
C TYR A 154 -18.25 3.10 21.48
N GLY A 155 -18.92 2.04 21.01
CA GLY A 155 -20.37 1.98 20.94
C GLY A 155 -21.05 2.13 22.32
N LYS A 156 -20.54 1.41 23.33
CA LYS A 156 -21.01 1.55 24.73
C LYS A 156 -20.85 2.98 25.27
N GLN A 157 -19.92 3.75 24.74
CA GLN A 157 -19.70 5.15 25.10
C GLN A 157 -20.46 6.14 24.20
N ASN A 158 -21.38 5.66 23.36
CA ASN A 158 -22.10 6.45 22.35
C ASN A 158 -21.19 7.21 21.35
N LEU A 159 -19.94 6.75 21.21
CA LEU A 159 -18.98 7.28 20.23
C LEU A 159 -19.14 6.56 18.88
N TYR A 160 -20.32 6.69 18.29
CA TYR A 160 -20.74 5.88 17.13
C TYR A 160 -19.90 6.10 15.86
N ALA A 161 -19.34 7.30 15.68
CA ALA A 161 -18.43 7.56 14.58
C ALA A 161 -17.15 6.72 14.70
N GLN A 162 -16.56 6.68 15.90
CA GLN A 162 -15.35 5.88 16.17
C GLN A 162 -15.68 4.38 16.14
N ALA A 163 -16.84 3.97 16.70
CA ALA A 163 -17.30 2.59 16.66
C ALA A 163 -17.43 2.09 15.21
N LYS A 164 -18.09 2.87 14.36
CA LYS A 164 -18.23 2.58 12.92
C LYS A 164 -16.87 2.37 12.25
N ASP A 165 -15.90 3.28 12.48
CA ASP A 165 -14.58 3.18 11.87
C ASP A 165 -13.81 1.93 12.33
N MET A 166 -13.97 1.52 13.58
CA MET A 166 -13.38 0.28 14.08
C MET A 166 -14.05 -0.95 13.48
N TYR A 167 -15.38 -0.98 13.41
CA TYR A 167 -16.09 -2.11 12.79
C TYR A 167 -15.84 -2.25 11.30
N VAL A 168 -15.64 -1.15 10.56
CA VAL A 168 -15.19 -1.23 9.15
C VAL A 168 -13.84 -1.92 9.05
N LYS A 169 -12.88 -1.59 9.94
CA LYS A 169 -11.57 -2.24 9.99
C LYS A 169 -11.69 -3.71 10.42
N ALA A 170 -12.60 -4.03 11.35
CA ALA A 170 -12.89 -5.40 11.73
C ALA A 170 -13.40 -6.20 10.53
N CYS A 171 -14.44 -5.74 9.85
CA CYS A 171 -14.97 -6.40 8.65
C CYS A 171 -13.91 -6.63 7.58
N TYR A 172 -13.04 -5.64 7.34
CA TYR A 172 -11.94 -5.79 6.38
C TYR A 172 -10.99 -6.93 6.77
N ASN A 173 -10.52 -6.96 8.04
CA ASN A 173 -9.61 -7.99 8.50
C ASN A 173 -10.27 -9.37 8.57
N ASP A 174 -11.52 -9.47 9.05
CA ASP A 174 -12.26 -10.73 9.12
C ASP A 174 -12.49 -11.33 7.73
N SER A 175 -12.73 -10.50 6.72
CA SER A 175 -12.86 -10.93 5.33
C SER A 175 -11.55 -11.52 4.79
N LEU A 176 -10.39 -10.94 5.13
CA LEU A 176 -9.07 -11.45 4.77
C LEU A 176 -8.72 -12.73 5.54
N ALA A 177 -9.14 -12.83 6.80
CA ALA A 177 -9.00 -14.03 7.60
C ALA A 177 -9.88 -15.20 7.09
N ARG A 178 -10.85 -14.93 6.23
CA ARG A 178 -11.87 -15.89 5.76
C ARG A 178 -12.66 -16.53 6.90
N HIS A 179 -12.81 -15.81 8.00
CA HIS A 179 -13.52 -16.28 9.18
C HIS A 179 -14.97 -15.77 9.19
N ASN A 180 -15.87 -16.56 8.61
CA ASN A 180 -17.26 -16.16 8.37
C ASN A 180 -18.00 -15.70 9.62
N ARG A 181 -17.86 -16.41 10.74
CA ARG A 181 -18.57 -16.08 11.99
C ARG A 181 -18.19 -14.70 12.52
N HIS A 182 -16.89 -14.37 12.58
CA HIS A 182 -16.42 -13.04 12.99
C HIS A 182 -16.85 -11.97 12.01
N PHE A 183 -16.75 -12.24 10.71
CA PHE A 183 -17.20 -11.29 9.68
C PHE A 183 -18.68 -10.95 9.80
N ILE A 184 -19.56 -11.96 10.04
CA ILE A 184 -20.98 -11.75 10.25
C ILE A 184 -21.23 -10.91 11.50
N SER A 185 -20.53 -11.22 12.62
CA SER A 185 -20.62 -10.45 13.87
C SER A 185 -20.18 -9.01 13.69
N SER A 186 -19.02 -8.78 13.05
CA SER A 186 -18.50 -7.43 12.80
C SER A 186 -19.42 -6.63 11.87
N LEU A 187 -20.01 -7.27 10.86
CA LEU A 187 -20.96 -6.65 9.96
C LEU A 187 -22.27 -6.27 10.66
N SER A 188 -22.77 -7.13 11.55
CA SER A 188 -23.95 -6.84 12.39
C SER A 188 -23.67 -5.66 13.33
N ASN A 189 -22.53 -5.67 14.01
CA ASN A 189 -22.10 -4.60 14.91
C ASN A 189 -21.90 -3.27 14.17
N LEU A 190 -21.39 -3.32 12.93
CA LEU A 190 -21.31 -2.16 12.05
C LEU A 190 -22.70 -1.60 11.76
N GLY A 191 -23.69 -2.48 11.51
CA GLY A 191 -25.09 -2.08 11.34
C GLY A 191 -25.64 -1.36 12.58
N VAL A 192 -25.38 -1.90 13.78
CA VAL A 192 -25.78 -1.24 15.05
C VAL A 192 -25.08 0.13 15.20
N ALA A 193 -23.79 0.23 14.86
CA ALA A 193 -23.09 1.51 14.91
C ALA A 193 -23.68 2.53 13.92
N TYR A 194 -24.12 2.10 12.74
CA TYR A 194 -24.82 2.97 11.81
C TYR A 194 -26.16 3.48 12.33
N ILE A 195 -26.90 2.69 13.13
CA ILE A 195 -28.13 3.16 13.81
C ILE A 195 -27.78 4.33 14.74
N GLY A 196 -26.80 4.14 15.61
CA GLY A 196 -26.35 5.19 16.54
C GLY A 196 -25.77 6.42 15.82
N TYR A 197 -25.18 6.24 14.65
CA TYR A 197 -24.67 7.31 13.78
C TYR A 197 -25.79 8.03 13.00
N GLY A 198 -27.02 7.51 12.99
CA GLY A 198 -28.15 8.08 12.27
C GLY A 198 -28.29 7.68 10.80
N ASN A 199 -27.52 6.68 10.33
CA ASN A 199 -27.59 6.20 8.96
C ASN A 199 -28.34 4.86 8.87
N ILE A 200 -29.67 4.95 8.80
CA ILE A 200 -30.56 3.80 8.81
C ILE A 200 -30.41 2.91 7.57
N ASP A 201 -30.17 3.50 6.39
CA ASP A 201 -30.03 2.72 5.15
C ASP A 201 -28.79 1.83 5.19
N SER A 202 -27.65 2.38 5.61
CA SER A 202 -26.43 1.60 5.79
C SER A 202 -26.59 0.52 6.86
N ALA A 203 -27.31 0.79 7.94
CA ALA A 203 -27.62 -0.20 8.96
C ALA A 203 -28.42 -1.37 8.36
N PHE A 204 -29.44 -1.08 7.57
CA PHE A 204 -30.27 -2.10 6.90
C PHE A 204 -29.42 -3.00 5.99
N ILE A 205 -28.56 -2.39 5.14
CA ILE A 205 -27.66 -3.13 4.23
C ILE A 205 -26.74 -4.07 5.02
N CYS A 206 -26.14 -3.57 6.10
CA CYS A 206 -25.25 -4.38 6.95
C CYS A 206 -25.99 -5.56 7.60
N GLN A 207 -27.15 -5.32 8.22
CA GLN A 207 -27.92 -6.37 8.88
C GLN A 207 -28.46 -7.41 7.88
N GLN A 208 -28.95 -6.96 6.72
CA GLN A 208 -29.43 -7.86 5.68
C GLN A 208 -28.29 -8.77 5.16
N ARG A 209 -27.13 -8.19 4.93
CA ARG A 209 -25.96 -8.94 4.48
C ARG A 209 -25.48 -9.93 5.52
N ALA A 210 -25.43 -9.52 6.79
CA ALA A 210 -25.08 -10.40 7.91
C ALA A 210 -26.07 -11.56 8.03
N LEU A 211 -27.38 -11.30 7.93
CA LEU A 211 -28.42 -12.34 7.97
C LEU A 211 -28.28 -13.33 6.81
N GLN A 212 -28.08 -12.83 5.58
CA GLN A 212 -27.90 -13.68 4.39
C GLN A 212 -26.73 -14.65 4.56
N LEU A 213 -25.60 -14.17 5.10
CA LEU A 213 -24.42 -14.99 5.35
C LEU A 213 -24.68 -15.99 6.51
N SER A 214 -25.36 -15.57 7.58
CA SER A 214 -25.65 -16.42 8.75
C SER A 214 -26.57 -17.59 8.41
N LEU A 215 -27.55 -17.40 7.54
CA LEU A 215 -28.46 -18.46 7.11
C LEU A 215 -27.74 -19.60 6.38
N SER A 216 -26.59 -19.31 5.77
CA SER A 216 -25.79 -20.31 5.03
C SER A 216 -24.68 -20.95 5.86
N THR A 217 -24.29 -20.36 7.00
CA THR A 217 -23.06 -20.75 7.72
C THR A 217 -23.24 -21.03 9.21
N ASP A 218 -24.02 -20.23 9.94
CA ASP A 218 -24.11 -20.33 11.41
C ASP A 218 -25.43 -19.78 11.95
N SER A 219 -26.22 -20.65 12.59
CA SER A 219 -27.48 -20.25 13.23
C SER A 219 -27.30 -19.54 14.58
N PHE A 220 -26.11 -19.53 15.15
CA PHE A 220 -25.83 -18.96 16.48
C PHE A 220 -26.16 -17.47 16.58
N LEU A 221 -25.92 -16.70 15.52
CA LEU A 221 -26.14 -15.25 15.51
C LEU A 221 -27.57 -14.85 15.09
N LEU A 222 -28.43 -15.81 14.74
CA LEU A 222 -29.75 -15.50 14.16
C LEU A 222 -30.64 -14.69 15.13
N HIS A 223 -30.59 -14.96 16.44
CA HIS A 223 -31.39 -14.21 17.42
C HIS A 223 -31.04 -12.72 17.43
N SER A 224 -29.76 -12.37 17.49
CA SER A 224 -29.31 -10.97 17.48
C SER A 224 -29.55 -10.28 16.13
N LEU A 225 -29.35 -11.00 15.02
CA LEU A 225 -29.59 -10.46 13.69
C LEU A 225 -31.06 -10.16 13.44
N TYR A 226 -31.96 -11.10 13.78
CA TYR A 226 -33.39 -10.86 13.68
C TYR A 226 -33.84 -9.77 14.67
N GLY A 227 -33.26 -9.71 15.87
CA GLY A 227 -33.51 -8.66 16.86
C GLY A 227 -33.13 -7.27 16.32
N ASN A 228 -31.92 -7.13 15.77
CA ASN A 228 -31.46 -5.86 15.20
C ASN A 228 -32.30 -5.42 13.98
N ILE A 229 -32.70 -6.36 13.11
CA ILE A 229 -33.60 -6.05 11.99
C ILE A 229 -34.97 -5.65 12.49
N GLY A 230 -35.46 -6.32 13.52
CA GLY A 230 -36.75 -5.99 14.16
C GLY A 230 -36.73 -4.57 14.74
N ASP A 231 -35.71 -4.21 15.52
CA ASP A 231 -35.52 -2.85 16.03
C ASP A 231 -35.49 -1.80 14.89
N LEU A 232 -34.68 -2.04 13.84
CA LEU A 232 -34.66 -1.18 12.67
C LEU A 232 -36.02 -0.99 11.99
N CYS A 233 -36.78 -2.09 11.88
CA CYS A 233 -38.13 -2.04 11.31
C CYS A 233 -39.07 -1.24 12.22
N GLY A 234 -39.02 -1.41 13.55
CA GLY A 234 -39.76 -0.64 14.51
C GLY A 234 -39.47 0.85 14.42
N ARG A 235 -38.20 1.25 14.43
CA ARG A 235 -37.75 2.64 14.30
C ARG A 235 -38.20 3.31 13.00
N THR A 236 -38.41 2.52 11.95
CA THR A 236 -38.89 3.00 10.64
C THR A 236 -40.41 2.88 10.44
N GLY A 237 -41.15 2.54 11.50
CA GLY A 237 -42.61 2.40 11.46
C GLY A 237 -43.11 1.14 10.75
N ARG A 238 -42.23 0.21 10.39
CA ARG A 238 -42.57 -1.07 9.72
C ARG A 238 -42.94 -2.13 10.76
N ASN A 239 -43.87 -1.82 11.68
CA ASN A 239 -44.17 -2.60 12.86
C ASN A 239 -44.57 -4.06 12.57
N SER A 240 -45.30 -4.32 11.49
CA SER A 240 -45.67 -5.70 11.12
C SER A 240 -44.46 -6.56 10.77
N ILE A 241 -43.44 -5.98 10.10
CA ILE A 241 -42.18 -6.69 9.77
C ILE A 241 -41.34 -6.83 11.06
N ALA A 242 -41.32 -5.79 11.91
CA ALA A 242 -40.63 -5.84 13.19
C ALA A 242 -41.13 -7.03 14.03
N ILE A 243 -42.44 -7.19 14.15
CA ILE A 243 -43.07 -8.32 14.91
C ILE A 243 -42.61 -9.67 14.33
N ILE A 244 -42.59 -9.85 13.02
CA ILE A 244 -42.17 -11.11 12.39
C ILE A 244 -40.70 -11.40 12.73
N CYS A 245 -39.82 -10.40 12.58
CA CYS A 245 -38.39 -10.55 12.88
C CYS A 245 -38.17 -10.82 14.38
N LEU A 246 -38.80 -10.07 15.25
CA LEU A 246 -38.67 -10.22 16.70
C LEU A 246 -39.20 -11.57 17.21
N LYS A 247 -40.26 -12.14 16.61
CA LYS A 247 -40.69 -13.51 16.90
C LYS A 247 -39.60 -14.52 16.55
N ARG A 248 -39.01 -14.39 15.37
CA ARG A 248 -37.88 -15.27 14.98
C ARG A 248 -36.67 -15.07 15.89
N ALA A 249 -36.42 -13.84 16.34
CA ALA A 249 -35.37 -13.58 17.33
C ALA A 249 -35.65 -14.31 18.63
N TYR A 250 -36.90 -14.18 19.15
CA TYR A 250 -37.33 -14.83 20.37
C TYR A 250 -37.24 -16.36 20.31
N ASP A 251 -37.69 -16.97 19.19
CA ASP A 251 -37.61 -18.41 18.96
C ASP A 251 -36.17 -18.92 18.88
N ALA A 252 -35.23 -18.08 18.44
CA ALA A 252 -33.81 -18.38 18.34
C ALA A 252 -32.99 -18.08 19.62
N CYS A 253 -33.61 -17.44 20.64
CA CYS A 253 -32.95 -17.12 21.92
C CYS A 253 -32.59 -18.39 22.69
N ARG A 254 -31.33 -18.42 23.17
CA ARG A 254 -30.80 -19.50 24.02
C ARG A 254 -30.75 -19.11 25.50
N LEU A 255 -30.57 -17.83 25.78
CA LEU A 255 -30.46 -17.28 27.11
C LEU A 255 -31.78 -16.61 27.51
N ARG A 256 -32.11 -16.70 28.80
CA ARG A 256 -33.36 -16.10 29.36
C ARG A 256 -33.36 -14.57 29.23
N GLU A 257 -32.22 -13.93 29.47
CA GLU A 257 -32.10 -12.46 29.39
C GLU A 257 -32.32 -11.95 27.97
N ASP A 258 -31.72 -12.60 26.95
CA ASP A 258 -31.94 -12.26 25.55
C ASP A 258 -33.43 -12.40 25.17
N SER A 259 -34.11 -13.41 25.72
CA SER A 259 -35.55 -13.61 25.50
C SER A 259 -36.40 -12.50 26.13
N LEU A 260 -36.02 -11.96 27.29
CA LEU A 260 -36.74 -10.86 27.95
C LEU A 260 -36.59 -9.54 27.18
N GLN A 261 -35.44 -9.26 26.63
CA GLN A 261 -35.23 -8.14 25.71
C GLN A 261 -36.12 -8.28 24.46
N CYS A 262 -36.16 -9.48 23.86
CA CYS A 262 -37.02 -9.74 22.70
C CYS A 262 -38.52 -9.58 23.05
N LEU A 263 -38.93 -9.97 24.25
CA LEU A 263 -40.31 -9.79 24.71
C LEU A 263 -40.70 -8.32 24.85
N TRP A 264 -39.80 -7.47 25.38
CA TRP A 264 -40.05 -6.03 25.43
C TRP A 264 -40.18 -5.45 24.02
N ASN A 265 -39.20 -5.71 23.11
CA ASN A 265 -39.24 -5.24 21.74
C ASN A 265 -40.53 -5.69 21.00
N LEU A 266 -41.00 -6.92 21.24
CA LEU A 266 -42.28 -7.41 20.72
C LEU A 266 -43.46 -6.61 21.31
N GLY A 267 -43.46 -6.37 22.61
CA GLY A 267 -44.50 -5.60 23.27
C GLY A 267 -44.61 -4.20 22.72
N GLU A 268 -43.51 -3.49 22.60
CA GLU A 268 -43.44 -2.15 21.98
C GLU A 268 -43.90 -2.18 20.51
N SER A 269 -43.45 -3.16 19.72
CA SER A 269 -43.86 -3.29 18.31
C SER A 269 -45.33 -3.58 18.13
N TYR A 270 -45.91 -4.40 19.02
CA TYR A 270 -47.38 -4.64 19.05
C TYR A 270 -48.15 -3.41 19.49
N TYR A 271 -47.66 -2.65 20.49
CA TYR A 271 -48.24 -1.39 20.92
C TYR A 271 -48.26 -0.38 19.74
N ASN A 272 -47.14 -0.18 19.09
CA ASN A 272 -47.01 0.71 17.93
C ASN A 272 -47.84 0.23 16.72
N ASN A 273 -48.20 -1.06 16.66
CA ASN A 273 -49.08 -1.64 15.64
C ASN A 273 -50.57 -1.62 16.05
N GLY A 274 -50.92 -1.06 17.20
CA GLY A 274 -52.28 -0.94 17.69
C GLY A 274 -52.87 -2.24 18.27
N GLN A 275 -52.09 -3.27 18.49
CA GLN A 275 -52.53 -4.59 19.00
C GLN A 275 -52.28 -4.66 20.52
N LEU A 276 -53.12 -3.97 21.30
CA LEU A 276 -52.93 -3.74 22.73
C LEU A 276 -52.90 -5.02 23.56
N ASP A 277 -53.75 -6.01 23.26
CA ASP A 277 -53.78 -7.27 24.01
C ASP A 277 -52.45 -8.05 23.87
N SER A 278 -51.92 -8.10 22.65
CA SER A 278 -50.62 -8.71 22.39
C SER A 278 -49.50 -7.92 23.07
N ALA A 279 -49.55 -6.59 23.01
CA ALA A 279 -48.59 -5.74 23.70
C ALA A 279 -48.56 -6.01 25.19
N LEU A 280 -49.72 -6.02 25.85
CA LEU A 280 -49.86 -6.33 27.27
C LEU A 280 -49.30 -7.71 27.64
N TYR A 281 -49.56 -8.72 26.79
CA TYR A 281 -49.04 -10.07 27.00
C TYR A 281 -47.51 -10.10 27.06
N TYR A 282 -46.85 -9.47 26.11
CA TYR A 282 -45.39 -9.48 26.02
C TYR A 282 -44.74 -8.56 27.07
N LEU A 283 -45.29 -7.36 27.32
CA LEU A 283 -44.78 -6.40 28.29
C LEU A 283 -44.89 -6.92 29.73
N ASN A 284 -45.98 -7.61 30.08
CA ASN A 284 -46.12 -8.21 31.40
C ASN A 284 -45.10 -9.32 31.68
N ARG A 285 -44.53 -9.92 30.65
CA ARG A 285 -43.45 -10.90 30.79
C ARG A 285 -42.07 -10.25 30.83
N SER A 286 -41.86 -9.19 30.09
CA SER A 286 -40.58 -8.48 30.05
C SER A 286 -40.30 -7.62 31.29
N LYS A 287 -41.33 -7.18 32.02
CA LYS A 287 -41.18 -6.42 33.28
C LYS A 287 -40.47 -7.21 34.40
N GLU A 288 -40.34 -8.54 34.27
CA GLU A 288 -39.61 -9.43 35.17
C GLU A 288 -38.10 -9.51 34.85
N ALA A 289 -37.58 -8.70 33.90
CA ALA A 289 -36.19 -8.69 33.55
C ALA A 289 -35.29 -8.27 34.73
N VAL A 290 -34.11 -8.88 34.82
CA VAL A 290 -33.05 -8.46 35.76
C VAL A 290 -32.50 -7.08 35.36
N ASP A 291 -32.39 -6.85 34.06
CA ASP A 291 -31.95 -5.56 33.52
C ASP A 291 -32.95 -4.44 33.85
N ILE A 292 -32.47 -3.46 34.59
CA ILE A 292 -33.27 -2.32 35.06
C ILE A 292 -33.80 -1.46 33.89
N HIS A 293 -33.08 -1.38 32.77
CA HIS A 293 -33.52 -0.61 31.60
C HIS A 293 -34.71 -1.30 30.92
N ILE A 294 -34.65 -2.64 30.76
CA ILE A 294 -35.77 -3.41 30.17
C ILE A 294 -37.01 -3.29 31.07
N ARG A 295 -36.83 -3.37 32.40
CA ARG A 295 -37.94 -3.16 33.36
C ARG A 295 -38.52 -1.77 33.22
N TYR A 296 -37.68 -0.73 33.23
CA TYR A 296 -38.12 0.66 33.06
C TYR A 296 -38.96 0.82 31.79
N LEU A 297 -38.43 0.39 30.66
CA LEU A 297 -39.10 0.50 29.36
C LEU A 297 -40.43 -0.28 29.34
N SER A 298 -40.44 -1.48 29.94
CA SER A 298 -41.65 -2.29 30.03
C SER A 298 -42.76 -1.61 30.86
N PHE A 299 -42.43 -1.05 32.03
CA PHE A 299 -43.39 -0.31 32.86
C PHE A 299 -43.82 1.00 32.22
N PHE A 300 -42.95 1.68 31.52
CA PHE A 300 -43.27 2.90 30.78
C PHE A 300 -44.28 2.63 29.65
N ASP A 301 -44.09 1.57 28.86
CA ASP A 301 -45.05 1.16 27.85
C ASP A 301 -46.38 0.68 28.43
N LEU A 302 -46.35 -0.07 29.54
CA LEU A 302 -47.57 -0.46 30.29
C LEU A 302 -48.32 0.75 30.81
N TYR A 303 -47.64 1.78 31.32
CA TYR A 303 -48.23 3.07 31.67
C TYR A 303 -48.91 3.72 30.46
N ALA A 304 -48.25 3.79 29.33
CA ALA A 304 -48.80 4.40 28.11
C ALA A 304 -50.10 3.68 27.66
N ILE A 305 -50.10 2.34 27.70
CA ILE A 305 -51.30 1.54 27.37
C ILE A 305 -52.43 1.76 28.40
N ALA A 306 -52.14 1.71 29.70
CA ALA A 306 -53.13 1.91 30.75
C ALA A 306 -53.76 3.29 30.66
N LYS A 307 -52.97 4.32 30.38
CA LYS A 307 -53.43 5.68 30.13
C LYS A 307 -54.35 5.76 28.90
N GLN A 308 -53.99 5.11 27.79
CA GLN A 308 -54.81 5.04 26.58
C GLN A 308 -56.13 4.34 26.82
N GLN A 309 -56.17 3.30 27.71
CA GLN A 309 -57.36 2.56 28.07
C GLN A 309 -58.24 3.29 29.11
N GLY A 310 -57.79 4.44 29.64
CA GLY A 310 -58.49 5.20 30.68
C GLY A 310 -58.41 4.54 32.07
N ASN A 311 -57.57 3.53 32.29
CA ASN A 311 -57.36 2.89 33.58
C ASN A 311 -56.40 3.70 34.43
N VAL A 312 -56.95 4.70 35.14
CA VAL A 312 -56.16 5.68 35.90
C VAL A 312 -55.35 5.03 37.01
N GLU A 313 -55.94 4.01 37.73
CA GLU A 313 -55.30 3.32 38.84
C GLU A 313 -53.99 2.60 38.37
N LYS A 314 -54.10 1.76 37.34
CA LYS A 314 -52.95 1.07 36.80
C LYS A 314 -51.94 2.02 36.15
N ALA A 315 -52.43 3.08 35.49
CA ALA A 315 -51.52 4.06 34.91
C ALA A 315 -50.68 4.75 36.01
N LEU A 316 -51.31 5.07 37.16
CA LEU A 316 -50.58 5.68 38.27
C LEU A 316 -49.54 4.70 38.87
N GLU A 317 -49.95 3.44 39.09
CA GLU A 317 -49.07 2.38 39.60
C GLU A 317 -47.83 2.20 38.68
N TYR A 318 -48.02 2.06 37.37
CA TYR A 318 -46.94 1.84 36.44
C TYR A 318 -46.04 3.08 36.29
N LEU A 319 -46.63 4.28 36.37
CA LEU A 319 -45.87 5.53 36.35
C LEU A 319 -44.96 5.64 37.57
N GLU A 320 -45.49 5.34 38.77
CA GLU A 320 -44.71 5.36 40.02
C GLU A 320 -43.51 4.41 39.94
N ILE A 321 -43.72 3.16 39.49
CA ILE A 321 -42.64 2.18 39.33
C ILE A 321 -41.65 2.63 38.27
N SER A 322 -42.10 3.11 37.11
CA SER A 322 -41.20 3.58 36.06
C SER A 322 -40.36 4.76 36.52
N THR A 323 -40.95 5.72 37.26
CA THR A 323 -40.21 6.87 37.80
C THR A 323 -39.16 6.43 38.84
N GLN A 324 -39.47 5.48 39.74
CA GLN A 324 -38.46 4.94 40.66
C GLN A 324 -37.30 4.24 39.95
N LEU A 325 -37.60 3.50 38.87
CA LEU A 325 -36.59 2.86 38.06
C LEU A 325 -35.75 3.89 37.26
N GLU A 326 -36.40 4.94 36.75
CA GLU A 326 -35.73 6.05 36.08
C GLU A 326 -34.76 6.79 37.00
N ASP A 327 -35.18 7.11 38.24
CA ASP A 327 -34.32 7.71 39.25
C ASP A 327 -33.11 6.84 39.58
N SER A 328 -33.32 5.52 39.68
CA SER A 328 -32.24 4.55 39.89
C SER A 328 -31.27 4.52 38.72
N ILE A 329 -31.76 4.52 37.47
CA ILE A 329 -30.98 4.61 36.24
C ILE A 329 -30.22 5.93 36.19
N TYR A 330 -30.89 7.05 36.53
CA TYR A 330 -30.29 8.38 36.54
C TYR A 330 -29.15 8.48 37.55
N SER A 331 -29.35 8.01 38.79
CA SER A 331 -28.33 8.03 39.84
C SER A 331 -27.08 7.21 39.45
N THR A 332 -27.29 6.06 38.84
CA THR A 332 -26.22 5.22 38.29
C THR A 332 -25.54 5.88 37.11
N ASN A 333 -26.32 6.54 36.24
CA ASN A 333 -25.80 7.21 35.05
C ASN A 333 -25.01 8.49 35.36
N VAL A 334 -25.30 9.23 36.43
CA VAL A 334 -24.51 10.42 36.81
C VAL A 334 -23.08 10.03 37.16
N ALA A 335 -22.89 8.96 37.93
CA ALA A 335 -21.56 8.42 38.23
C ALA A 335 -20.85 7.94 36.94
N THR A 336 -21.57 7.17 36.11
CA THR A 336 -21.06 6.69 34.83
C THR A 336 -20.88 7.81 33.80
N GLU A 337 -21.66 8.90 33.81
CA GLU A 337 -21.52 10.04 32.93
C GLU A 337 -20.22 10.81 33.18
N LEU A 338 -19.82 10.99 34.45
CA LEU A 338 -18.53 11.60 34.80
C LEU A 338 -17.37 10.69 34.35
N GLU A 339 -17.52 9.38 34.57
CA GLU A 339 -16.53 8.39 34.11
C GLU A 339 -16.45 8.34 32.56
N LYS A 340 -17.61 8.39 31.88
CA LYS A 340 -17.73 8.50 30.44
C LYS A 340 -17.09 9.79 29.90
N LYS A 341 -17.29 10.93 30.56
CA LYS A 341 -16.66 12.20 30.19
C LYS A 341 -15.15 12.11 30.32
N THR A 342 -14.67 11.56 31.43
CA THR A 342 -13.22 11.34 31.65
C THR A 342 -12.63 10.38 30.60
N TYR A 343 -13.35 9.30 30.32
CA TYR A 343 -12.96 8.35 29.28
C TYR A 343 -12.93 9.00 27.88
N ARG A 344 -14.00 9.75 27.52
CA ARG A 344 -14.04 10.50 26.24
C ARG A 344 -12.89 11.47 26.13
N TRP A 345 -12.59 12.22 27.18
CA TRP A 345 -11.48 13.17 27.21
C TRP A 345 -10.13 12.48 27.02
N ASN A 346 -9.94 11.35 27.70
CA ASN A 346 -8.73 10.52 27.56
C ASN A 346 -8.62 9.89 26.15
N ALA A 347 -9.73 9.40 25.60
CA ALA A 347 -9.77 8.86 24.25
C ALA A 347 -9.46 9.94 23.19
N ASP A 348 -10.05 11.12 23.33
CA ASP A 348 -9.79 12.25 22.43
C ASP A 348 -8.36 12.77 22.56
N ALA A 349 -7.81 12.79 23.77
CA ALA A 349 -6.41 13.17 24.00
C ALA A 349 -5.47 12.17 23.31
N GLN A 350 -5.80 10.89 23.36
CA GLN A 350 -4.99 9.85 22.73
C GLN A 350 -5.11 9.87 21.20
N VAL A 351 -6.31 10.11 20.65
CA VAL A 351 -6.53 10.32 19.22
C VAL A 351 -5.73 11.54 18.74
N ARG A 352 -5.78 12.66 19.50
CA ARG A 352 -4.94 13.85 19.19
C ARG A 352 -3.45 13.53 19.21
N LYS A 353 -2.99 12.73 20.18
CA LYS A 353 -1.58 12.31 20.27
C LYS A 353 -1.15 11.44 19.07
N GLU A 354 -2.03 10.55 18.62
CA GLU A 354 -1.76 9.72 17.44
C GLU A 354 -1.82 10.53 16.13
N GLN A 355 -2.78 11.44 16.01
CA GLN A 355 -2.82 12.37 14.88
C GLN A 355 -1.56 13.25 14.83
N PHE A 356 -1.07 13.68 15.99
CA PHE A 356 0.18 14.44 16.07
C PHE A 356 1.39 13.59 15.66
N LYS A 357 1.46 12.32 16.11
CA LYS A 357 2.49 11.38 15.66
C LYS A 357 2.41 11.12 14.15
N ALA A 358 1.20 10.92 13.62
CA ALA A 358 0.98 10.73 12.19
C ALA A 358 1.40 11.97 11.38
N LYS A 359 1.00 13.16 11.80
CA LYS A 359 1.45 14.43 11.19
C LYS A 359 2.98 14.57 11.24
N ARG A 360 3.60 14.25 12.39
CA ARG A 360 5.06 14.28 12.52
C ARG A 360 5.74 13.30 11.55
N ARG A 361 5.19 12.09 11.35
CA ARG A 361 5.71 11.14 10.35
C ARG A 361 5.59 11.70 8.92
N ILE A 362 4.46 12.34 8.59
CA ILE A 362 4.27 12.99 7.28
C ILE A 362 5.31 14.10 7.07
N TYR A 363 5.52 14.95 8.09
CA TYR A 363 6.55 16.01 8.01
C TYR A 363 7.97 15.43 7.89
N THR A 364 8.30 14.35 8.59
CA THR A 364 9.61 13.70 8.43
C THR A 364 9.81 13.13 7.04
N ILE A 365 8.80 12.48 6.47
CA ILE A 365 8.84 11.97 5.09
C ILE A 365 8.97 13.13 4.08
N ALA A 366 8.21 14.21 4.27
CA ALA A 366 8.29 15.40 3.43
C ALA A 366 9.68 16.04 3.51
N MET A 367 10.27 16.16 4.70
CA MET A 367 11.63 16.66 4.87
C MET A 367 12.68 15.78 4.17
N ILE A 368 12.56 14.46 4.28
CA ILE A 368 13.44 13.53 3.57
C ILE A 368 13.29 13.71 2.04
N ALA A 369 12.07 13.84 1.55
CA ALA A 369 11.81 14.09 0.13
C ALA A 369 12.44 15.41 -0.36
N VAL A 370 12.36 16.47 0.43
CA VAL A 370 13.02 17.77 0.12
C VAL A 370 14.54 17.62 0.08
N VAL A 371 15.13 16.90 1.06
CA VAL A 371 16.58 16.66 1.07
C VAL A 371 17.00 15.84 -0.17
N LEU A 372 16.25 14.81 -0.53
CA LEU A 372 16.52 14.03 -1.74
C LEU A 372 16.42 14.87 -3.01
N LEU A 373 15.43 15.77 -3.10
CA LEU A 373 15.31 16.71 -4.20
C LEU A 373 16.51 17.64 -4.29
N LEU A 374 16.99 18.19 -3.16
CA LEU A 374 18.18 19.02 -3.12
C LEU A 374 19.43 18.25 -3.59
N VAL A 375 19.58 16.99 -3.16
CA VAL A 375 20.69 16.14 -3.62
C VAL A 375 20.60 15.91 -5.13
N ILE A 376 19.42 15.64 -5.68
CA ILE A 376 19.21 15.50 -7.13
C ILE A 376 19.60 16.78 -7.87
N VAL A 377 19.21 17.95 -7.35
CA VAL A 377 19.56 19.25 -7.93
C VAL A 377 21.09 19.47 -7.94
N ILE A 378 21.75 19.13 -6.83
CA ILE A 378 23.22 19.24 -6.72
C ILE A 378 23.89 18.31 -7.74
N ILE A 379 23.45 17.05 -7.83
CA ILE A 379 23.97 16.09 -8.82
C ILE A 379 23.74 16.61 -10.24
N TYR A 380 22.55 17.14 -10.53
CA TYR A 380 22.23 17.71 -11.83
C TYR A 380 23.12 18.91 -12.18
N GLN A 381 23.34 19.81 -11.22
CA GLN A 381 24.28 20.95 -11.40
C GLN A 381 25.71 20.46 -11.65
N GLN A 382 26.16 19.42 -10.94
CA GLN A 382 27.48 18.83 -11.18
C GLN A 382 27.59 18.19 -12.57
N ILE A 383 26.55 17.51 -13.03
CA ILE A 383 26.49 16.97 -14.40
C ILE A 383 26.56 18.10 -15.43
N LEU A 384 25.81 19.19 -15.22
CA LEU A 384 25.85 20.36 -16.12
C LEU A 384 27.24 21.01 -16.15
N LYS A 385 27.87 21.15 -14.96
CA LYS A 385 29.26 21.68 -14.86
C LYS A 385 30.25 20.79 -15.61
N ASN A 386 30.15 19.47 -15.41
CA ASN A 386 31.01 18.52 -16.11
C ASN A 386 30.78 18.55 -17.63
N LYS A 387 29.52 18.68 -18.09
CA LYS A 387 29.21 18.88 -19.52
C LYS A 387 29.83 20.16 -20.09
N LYS A 388 29.77 21.27 -19.34
CA LYS A 388 30.41 22.53 -19.76
C LYS A 388 31.93 22.39 -19.87
N ILE A 389 32.57 21.72 -18.92
CA ILE A 389 34.01 21.44 -18.94
C ILE A 389 34.36 20.56 -20.15
N GLN A 390 33.60 19.49 -20.39
CA GLN A 390 33.80 18.64 -21.56
C GLN A 390 33.64 19.43 -22.87
N GLN A 391 32.62 20.29 -22.99
CA GLN A 391 32.41 21.13 -24.15
C GLN A 391 33.58 22.13 -24.36
N SER A 392 34.11 22.70 -23.28
CA SER A 392 35.25 23.59 -23.33
C SER A 392 36.52 22.86 -23.80
N ASN A 393 36.79 21.68 -23.22
CA ASN A 393 37.91 20.84 -23.61
C ASN A 393 37.79 20.39 -25.08
N TYR A 394 36.57 20.04 -25.51
CA TYR A 394 36.32 19.68 -26.90
C TYR A 394 36.56 20.84 -27.86
N LYS A 395 36.10 22.06 -27.50
CA LYS A 395 36.39 23.28 -28.28
C LYS A 395 37.88 23.56 -28.37
N TYR A 396 38.59 23.45 -27.26
CA TYR A 396 40.05 23.63 -27.24
C TYR A 396 40.77 22.61 -28.13
N LEU A 397 40.41 21.34 -28.05
CA LEU A 397 40.98 20.29 -28.88
C LEU A 397 40.69 20.53 -30.36
N LEU A 398 39.43 20.90 -30.70
CA LEU A 398 39.05 21.28 -32.07
C LEU A 398 39.88 22.45 -32.60
N GLN A 399 40.11 23.48 -31.77
CA GLN A 399 40.92 24.64 -32.19
C GLN A 399 42.38 24.25 -32.45
N LYS A 400 42.96 23.41 -31.57
CA LYS A 400 44.31 22.89 -31.73
C LYS A 400 44.46 22.05 -32.99
N LEU A 401 43.47 21.20 -33.30
CA LEU A 401 43.48 20.37 -34.51
C LEU A 401 43.29 21.20 -35.78
N LYS A 402 42.46 22.27 -35.74
CA LYS A 402 42.35 23.22 -36.85
C LYS A 402 43.67 23.93 -37.10
N GLN A 403 44.38 24.31 -36.05
CA GLN A 403 45.71 24.94 -36.19
C GLN A 403 46.69 23.97 -36.85
N ASN A 404 46.76 22.72 -36.38
CA ASN A 404 47.62 21.71 -37.00
C ASN A 404 47.30 21.48 -38.50
N LEU A 405 46.00 21.51 -38.86
CA LEU A 405 45.58 21.41 -40.26
C LEU A 405 46.07 22.60 -41.09
N MET A 406 45.96 23.83 -40.53
CA MET A 406 46.48 25.03 -41.20
C MET A 406 48.00 24.95 -41.41
N ASP A 407 48.72 24.52 -40.34
CA ASP A 407 50.19 24.39 -40.41
C ASP A 407 50.59 23.33 -41.43
N MET A 408 49.91 22.19 -41.50
CA MET A 408 50.11 21.18 -42.52
C MET A 408 49.82 21.73 -43.94
N GLN A 409 48.75 22.51 -44.08
CA GLN A 409 48.35 23.12 -45.34
C GLN A 409 49.40 24.11 -45.83
N GLN A 410 49.96 24.92 -44.92
CA GLN A 410 51.04 25.86 -45.22
C GLN A 410 52.29 25.12 -45.59
N ASN A 411 52.69 24.04 -44.93
CA ASN A 411 53.82 23.21 -45.26
C ASN A 411 53.70 22.56 -46.68
N ILE A 412 52.48 22.06 -47.00
CA ILE A 412 52.18 21.52 -48.31
C ILE A 412 52.43 22.61 -49.40
N ALA A 413 51.85 23.82 -49.19
CA ALA A 413 52.00 24.91 -50.13
C ALA A 413 53.48 25.32 -50.34
N GLN A 414 54.24 25.39 -49.21
CA GLN A 414 55.69 25.68 -49.29
C GLN A 414 56.46 24.61 -50.08
N HIS A 415 56.14 23.32 -49.85
CA HIS A 415 56.81 22.25 -50.64
C HIS A 415 56.39 22.26 -52.11
N GLU A 416 55.12 22.60 -52.41
CA GLU A 416 54.62 22.73 -53.77
C GLU A 416 55.34 23.90 -54.52
N GLU A 417 55.54 25.02 -53.79
CA GLU A 417 56.31 26.17 -54.32
C GLU A 417 57.77 25.79 -54.62
N VAL A 418 58.45 25.10 -53.71
CA VAL A 418 59.84 24.62 -53.91
C VAL A 418 59.92 23.64 -55.05
N ILE A 419 58.94 22.75 -55.24
CA ILE A 419 58.92 21.85 -56.44
C ILE A 419 58.74 22.65 -57.72
N ALA A 420 57.87 23.68 -57.71
CA ALA A 420 57.71 24.55 -58.89
C ALA A 420 59.02 25.26 -59.26
N GLU A 421 59.76 25.79 -58.26
CA GLU A 421 61.05 26.39 -58.43
C GLU A 421 62.12 25.40 -59.01
N LEU A 422 62.12 24.16 -58.41
CA LEU A 422 63.05 23.12 -58.86
C LEU A 422 62.76 22.63 -60.31
N LYS A 423 61.45 22.55 -60.66
CA LYS A 423 61.01 22.23 -62.03
C LYS A 423 61.39 23.31 -63.02
N GLN A 424 61.47 24.59 -62.62
CA GLN A 424 61.88 25.70 -63.49
C GLN A 424 63.37 25.77 -63.66
N LYS A 425 64.22 25.25 -62.74
CA LYS A 425 65.67 25.15 -62.82
C LYS A 425 66.15 23.82 -63.41
N GLN A 426 65.59 23.40 -64.49
CA GLN A 426 65.79 22.15 -65.14
C GLN A 426 67.30 21.80 -65.29
N GLU A 427 67.81 20.76 -64.61
CA GLU A 427 68.74 19.74 -65.14
C GLU A 427 69.48 18.81 -64.16
N SER A 428 69.34 18.90 -62.83
CA SER A 428 70.18 18.03 -61.98
C SER A 428 69.60 17.36 -60.68
N ARG A 429 68.30 17.40 -60.40
CA ARG A 429 67.84 16.76 -59.16
C ARG A 429 66.46 16.08 -59.24
N VAL A 430 66.36 15.05 -60.03
CA VAL A 430 65.17 14.21 -60.15
C VAL A 430 64.83 13.53 -58.81
N GLU A 431 65.82 13.09 -58.00
CA GLU A 431 65.61 12.43 -56.70
C GLU A 431 65.00 13.34 -55.64
N GLU A 432 65.42 14.63 -55.62
CA GLU A 432 64.90 15.59 -54.63
C GLU A 432 63.45 15.98 -54.93
N ILE A 433 63.05 16.00 -56.21
CA ILE A 433 61.68 16.24 -56.63
C ILE A 433 60.78 15.04 -56.22
N GLU A 434 61.21 13.82 -56.49
CA GLU A 434 60.46 12.61 -56.11
C GLU A 434 60.31 12.42 -54.59
N GLU A 435 61.31 12.82 -53.80
CA GLU A 435 61.24 12.78 -52.34
C GLU A 435 60.20 13.79 -51.80
N LYS A 436 60.20 15.03 -52.35
CA LYS A 436 59.24 16.06 -51.98
C LYS A 436 57.84 15.73 -52.46
N GLU A 437 57.68 15.13 -53.65
CA GLU A 437 56.38 14.65 -54.13
C GLU A 437 55.83 13.53 -53.22
N ARG A 438 56.65 12.56 -52.76
CA ARG A 438 56.31 11.53 -51.82
C ARG A 438 55.91 12.12 -50.45
N ALA A 439 56.63 13.14 -49.96
CA ALA A 439 56.34 13.83 -48.74
C ALA A 439 54.97 14.58 -48.80
N ILE A 440 54.69 15.26 -49.94
CA ILE A 440 53.42 15.92 -50.19
C ILE A 440 52.23 14.90 -50.17
N GLU A 441 52.44 13.78 -50.87
CA GLU A 441 51.38 12.74 -50.92
C GLU A 441 51.14 12.14 -49.55
N ALA A 442 52.18 11.90 -48.75
CA ALA A 442 52.04 11.44 -47.35
C ALA A 442 51.29 12.46 -46.47
N MET A 443 51.62 13.77 -46.61
CA MET A 443 50.91 14.83 -45.87
C MET A 443 49.44 14.99 -46.30
N LYS A 444 49.14 14.82 -47.61
CA LYS A 444 47.75 14.81 -48.11
C LYS A 444 46.94 13.66 -47.53
N MET A 445 47.52 12.46 -47.47
CA MET A 445 46.92 11.29 -46.87
C MET A 445 46.68 11.48 -45.36
N GLU A 446 47.64 12.06 -44.65
CA GLU A 446 47.53 12.35 -43.22
C GLU A 446 46.47 13.41 -42.96
N LYS A 447 46.39 14.45 -43.75
CA LYS A 447 45.35 15.49 -43.73
C LYS A 447 43.96 14.88 -43.91
N GLU A 448 43.77 13.93 -44.80
CA GLU A 448 42.51 13.25 -45.03
C GLU A 448 42.11 12.36 -43.83
N LYS A 449 43.07 11.62 -43.28
CA LYS A 449 42.85 10.83 -42.05
C LYS A 449 42.42 11.73 -40.88
N LEU A 450 43.05 12.89 -40.73
CA LEU A 450 42.76 13.84 -39.67
C LEU A 450 41.34 14.46 -39.80
N ARG A 451 40.93 14.81 -41.04
CA ARG A 451 39.57 15.27 -41.33
C ARG A 451 38.51 14.23 -40.94
N ASN A 452 38.71 12.98 -41.37
CA ASN A 452 37.79 11.89 -41.08
C ASN A 452 37.74 11.59 -39.59
N TRP A 453 38.87 11.67 -38.90
CA TRP A 453 38.91 11.53 -37.44
C TRP A 453 38.15 12.66 -36.73
N LEU A 454 38.33 13.92 -37.13
CA LEU A 454 37.60 15.08 -36.59
C LEU A 454 36.10 14.95 -36.78
N PHE A 455 35.66 14.50 -37.94
CA PHE A 455 34.24 14.28 -38.15
C PHE A 455 33.67 13.16 -37.26
N ARG A 456 34.41 12.07 -37.10
CA ARG A 456 34.01 10.94 -36.21
C ARG A 456 33.96 11.31 -34.76
N GLN A 457 34.66 12.32 -34.28
CA GLN A 457 34.56 12.85 -32.91
C GLN A 457 33.34 13.75 -32.70
N SER A 458 32.63 14.11 -33.73
CA SER A 458 31.43 14.95 -33.59
C SER A 458 30.29 14.18 -32.94
N ALA A 459 29.52 14.86 -32.05
CA ALA A 459 28.32 14.29 -31.41
C ALA A 459 27.28 13.83 -32.47
N LEU A 460 27.29 14.52 -33.64
CA LEU A 460 26.39 14.18 -34.73
C LEU A 460 26.78 12.88 -35.42
N TYR A 461 28.07 12.64 -35.63
CA TYR A 461 28.56 11.35 -36.15
C TYR A 461 28.18 10.20 -35.22
N THR A 462 28.40 10.35 -33.90
CA THR A 462 28.00 9.34 -32.88
C THR A 462 26.50 9.03 -32.96
N LYS A 463 25.68 10.04 -33.22
CA LYS A 463 24.24 9.85 -33.40
C LYS A 463 23.92 9.11 -34.70
N ILE A 464 24.54 9.53 -35.82
CA ILE A 464 24.38 8.88 -37.13
C ILE A 464 24.79 7.41 -37.05
N ASP A 465 25.92 7.12 -36.43
CA ASP A 465 26.44 5.76 -36.26
C ASP A 465 25.48 4.89 -35.40
N LYS A 466 25.00 5.42 -34.30
CA LYS A 466 23.98 4.73 -33.48
C LYS A 466 22.70 4.43 -34.26
N LEU A 467 22.20 5.39 -35.04
CA LEU A 467 20.99 5.21 -35.85
C LEU A 467 21.23 4.20 -36.97
N ALA A 468 22.40 4.23 -37.61
CA ALA A 468 22.75 3.29 -38.66
C ALA A 468 22.93 1.85 -38.14
N ASN A 469 23.43 1.69 -36.91
CA ASN A 469 23.60 0.38 -36.27
C ASN A 469 22.32 -0.20 -35.72
N GLN A 470 21.29 0.60 -35.43
CA GLN A 470 19.96 0.13 -34.97
C GLN A 470 19.23 -0.72 -36.03
N GLN A 471 19.57 -0.59 -37.31
CA GLN A 471 19.00 -1.39 -38.39
C GLN A 471 19.20 -2.92 -38.21
N LYS A 472 20.22 -3.34 -37.46
CA LYS A 472 20.54 -4.77 -37.27
C LYS A 472 19.53 -5.50 -36.36
N HIS A 473 18.66 -4.77 -35.62
CA HIS A 473 17.82 -5.36 -34.57
C HIS A 473 16.29 -5.09 -34.65
N HIS A 474 15.80 -4.08 -35.41
CA HIS A 474 14.36 -3.82 -35.54
C HIS A 474 13.99 -3.25 -36.92
N LYS A 475 12.97 -3.87 -37.56
CA LYS A 475 12.47 -3.47 -38.91
C LYS A 475 11.46 -2.33 -38.93
N GLU A 476 11.10 -1.73 -37.78
CA GLU A 476 10.02 -0.71 -37.70
C GLU A 476 10.53 0.66 -37.25
N ARG A 477 10.36 1.67 -38.14
CA ARG A 477 10.56 3.11 -37.94
C ARG A 477 11.93 3.54 -37.37
N ILE A 478 12.97 3.46 -38.19
CA ILE A 478 14.25 4.04 -37.85
C ILE A 478 14.12 5.57 -37.87
N ALA A 479 14.50 6.22 -36.76
CA ALA A 479 14.56 7.67 -36.70
C ALA A 479 15.65 8.22 -37.66
N VAL A 480 15.36 9.31 -38.34
CA VAL A 480 16.27 10.02 -39.21
C VAL A 480 16.73 11.33 -38.56
N LEU A 481 17.74 11.99 -39.10
CA LEU A 481 18.14 13.31 -38.63
C LEU A 481 17.02 14.34 -38.84
N THR A 482 16.73 15.10 -37.81
CA THR A 482 15.80 16.24 -37.88
C THR A 482 16.36 17.36 -38.74
N ASN A 483 15.51 18.25 -39.25
CA ASN A 483 15.93 19.40 -40.05
C ASN A 483 16.94 20.32 -39.32
N ALA A 484 16.87 20.42 -38.01
CA ALA A 484 17.84 21.17 -37.21
C ALA A 484 19.22 20.47 -37.21
N GLU A 485 19.23 19.16 -37.06
CA GLU A 485 20.45 18.35 -37.05
C GLU A 485 21.09 18.27 -38.44
N GLN A 486 20.30 18.22 -39.50
CA GLN A 486 20.81 18.31 -40.90
C GLN A 486 21.48 19.65 -41.14
N ARG A 487 20.93 20.75 -40.66
CA ARG A 487 21.58 22.08 -40.72
C ARG A 487 22.91 22.09 -39.95
N GLN A 488 22.91 21.53 -38.75
CA GLN A 488 24.12 21.41 -37.94
C GLN A 488 25.20 20.54 -38.63
N LEU A 489 24.79 19.44 -39.28
CA LEU A 489 25.68 18.58 -40.08
C LEU A 489 26.36 19.37 -41.20
N ARG A 490 25.62 20.20 -41.95
CA ARG A 490 26.16 21.05 -43.00
C ARG A 490 27.22 22.02 -42.47
N VAL A 491 26.97 22.61 -41.30
CA VAL A 491 27.94 23.51 -40.65
C VAL A 491 29.22 22.75 -40.28
N ILE A 492 29.11 21.58 -39.68
CA ILE A 492 30.25 20.75 -39.27
C ILE A 492 31.05 20.30 -40.50
N ILE A 493 30.40 19.79 -41.53
CA ILE A 493 31.03 19.36 -42.78
C ILE A 493 31.66 20.55 -43.47
N GLY A 494 30.98 21.70 -43.56
CA GLY A 494 31.53 22.92 -44.12
C GLY A 494 32.81 23.42 -43.44
N GLN A 495 32.92 23.20 -42.11
CA GLN A 495 34.12 23.57 -41.35
C GLN A 495 35.27 22.59 -41.51
N ILE A 496 35.02 21.29 -41.56
CA ILE A 496 36.05 20.25 -41.59
C ILE A 496 36.58 20.01 -43.02
N TYR A 497 35.72 20.13 -44.02
CA TYR A 497 36.01 19.84 -45.42
C TYR A 497 36.05 21.11 -46.29
N ALA A 498 36.27 22.30 -45.71
CA ALA A 498 36.16 23.60 -46.36
C ALA A 498 36.96 23.66 -47.67
N ASP A 499 38.23 23.26 -47.63
CA ASP A 499 39.14 23.26 -48.81
C ASP A 499 38.73 22.22 -49.88
N TYR A 500 38.19 21.07 -49.47
CA TYR A 500 37.65 20.08 -50.39
C TYR A 500 36.37 20.59 -51.06
N ILE A 501 35.55 21.27 -50.35
CA ILE A 501 34.34 21.90 -50.86
C ILE A 501 34.67 23.00 -51.87
N GLU A 502 35.67 23.82 -51.58
CA GLU A 502 36.17 24.86 -52.51
C GLU A 502 36.72 24.25 -53.83
N GLN A 503 37.47 23.17 -53.70
CA GLN A 503 37.98 22.43 -54.90
C GLN A 503 36.83 21.84 -55.71
N LEU A 504 35.78 21.30 -55.04
CA LEU A 504 34.57 20.77 -55.72
C LEU A 504 33.82 21.87 -56.45
N HIS A 505 33.64 23.04 -55.87
CA HIS A 505 32.97 24.17 -56.51
C HIS A 505 33.75 24.72 -57.67
N THR A 506 35.10 24.77 -57.55
CA THR A 506 35.99 25.21 -58.63
C THR A 506 35.99 24.22 -59.82
N ARG A 507 36.01 22.93 -59.53
CA ARG A 507 36.12 21.88 -60.56
C ARG A 507 34.76 21.52 -61.17
N TYR A 508 33.67 21.60 -60.35
CA TYR A 508 32.34 21.20 -60.76
C TYR A 508 31.28 22.24 -60.34
N PRO A 509 31.19 23.39 -60.96
CA PRO A 509 30.36 24.51 -60.56
C PRO A 509 28.84 24.22 -60.62
N LYS A 510 28.42 23.13 -61.27
CA LYS A 510 27.00 22.71 -61.36
C LYS A 510 26.53 21.88 -60.17
N LEU A 511 27.39 21.52 -59.21
CA LEU A 511 27.00 20.81 -57.99
C LEU A 511 26.26 21.73 -57.05
N ASN A 512 25.16 21.25 -56.51
CA ASN A 512 24.44 21.97 -55.45
C ASN A 512 24.98 21.55 -54.07
N GLU A 513 24.56 22.28 -53.00
CA GLU A 513 25.01 22.03 -51.63
C GLU A 513 24.79 20.58 -51.17
N ASP A 514 23.69 19.96 -51.59
CA ASP A 514 23.37 18.57 -51.25
C ASP A 514 24.28 17.57 -51.97
N ASP A 515 24.69 17.88 -53.20
CA ASP A 515 25.63 17.04 -53.96
C ASP A 515 27.01 17.10 -53.30
N VAL A 516 27.42 18.31 -52.91
CA VAL A 516 28.68 18.54 -52.18
C VAL A 516 28.68 17.83 -50.83
N LEU A 517 27.57 17.96 -50.06
CA LEU A 517 27.42 17.25 -48.81
C LEU A 517 27.53 15.73 -49.00
N LEU A 518 26.87 15.18 -50.02
CA LEU A 518 26.95 13.76 -50.34
C LEU A 518 28.39 13.31 -50.57
N LEU A 519 29.18 14.08 -51.33
CA LEU A 519 30.59 13.77 -51.61
C LEU A 519 31.47 13.82 -50.35
N CYS A 520 31.26 14.82 -49.51
CA CYS A 520 31.96 14.92 -48.23
C CYS A 520 31.64 13.74 -47.29
N LEU A 521 30.36 13.31 -47.22
CA LEU A 521 29.95 12.16 -46.39
C LEU A 521 30.48 10.83 -46.94
N GLN A 522 30.67 10.72 -48.26
CA GLN A 522 31.32 9.57 -48.87
C GLN A 522 32.83 9.56 -48.58
N LEU A 523 33.48 10.70 -48.64
CA LEU A 523 34.89 10.85 -48.27
C LEU A 523 35.14 10.54 -46.79
N ALA A 524 34.14 10.82 -45.95
CA ALA A 524 34.14 10.45 -44.53
C ALA A 524 33.89 8.95 -44.28
N ASP A 525 33.75 8.14 -45.32
CA ASP A 525 33.57 6.69 -45.29
C ASP A 525 32.26 6.26 -44.54
N LEU A 526 31.18 7.02 -44.73
CA LEU A 526 29.85 6.60 -44.22
C LEU A 526 29.18 5.60 -45.17
N SER A 527 28.51 4.63 -44.60
CA SER A 527 27.71 3.67 -45.37
C SER A 527 26.56 4.37 -46.13
N PRO A 528 26.11 3.85 -47.27
CA PRO A 528 24.98 4.45 -48.00
C PRO A 528 23.73 4.66 -47.17
N PHE A 529 23.47 3.75 -46.21
CA PHE A 529 22.35 3.88 -45.29
C PHE A 529 22.57 5.03 -44.29
N ALA A 530 23.75 5.14 -43.68
CA ALA A 530 24.08 6.25 -42.80
C ALA A 530 23.99 7.61 -43.52
N ILE A 531 24.36 7.67 -44.77
CA ILE A 531 24.21 8.86 -45.61
C ILE A 531 22.73 9.18 -45.87
N ALA A 532 21.88 8.18 -46.10
CA ALA A 532 20.43 8.41 -46.25
C ALA A 532 19.82 9.03 -44.99
N LEU A 533 20.23 8.56 -43.82
CA LEU A 533 19.80 9.14 -42.54
C LEU A 533 20.18 10.62 -42.38
N CYS A 534 21.37 11.00 -42.90
CA CYS A 534 21.84 12.39 -42.93
C CYS A 534 20.95 13.30 -43.78
N PHE A 535 20.29 12.77 -44.80
CA PHE A 535 19.33 13.48 -45.65
C PHE A 535 17.88 13.34 -45.16
N GLY A 536 17.67 12.86 -43.94
CA GLY A 536 16.33 12.70 -43.36
C GLY A 536 15.55 11.54 -43.98
N ASN A 537 16.22 10.56 -44.54
CA ASN A 537 15.59 9.40 -45.19
C ASN A 537 16.11 8.07 -44.63
N ASN A 538 15.25 7.08 -44.58
CA ASN A 538 15.56 5.72 -44.08
C ASN A 538 15.79 4.69 -45.22
N ASP A 539 15.84 5.15 -46.48
CA ASP A 539 16.08 4.29 -47.65
C ASP A 539 17.40 4.64 -48.34
N ALA A 540 18.32 3.69 -48.34
CA ALA A 540 19.63 3.83 -49.00
C ALA A 540 19.53 3.99 -50.55
N GLN A 541 18.43 3.59 -51.19
CA GLN A 541 18.23 3.75 -52.63
C GLN A 541 18.27 5.21 -53.06
N ILE A 542 17.83 6.13 -52.21
CA ILE A 542 17.85 7.56 -52.48
C ILE A 542 19.27 8.09 -52.68
N VAL A 543 20.24 7.56 -51.96
CA VAL A 543 21.65 7.91 -52.10
C VAL A 543 22.17 7.45 -53.46
N ALA A 544 21.82 6.25 -53.91
CA ALA A 544 22.17 5.74 -55.22
C ALA A 544 21.56 6.58 -56.37
N GLN A 545 20.29 6.94 -56.25
CA GLN A 545 19.63 7.80 -57.23
C GLN A 545 20.23 9.21 -57.27
N ARG A 546 20.60 9.78 -56.12
CA ARG A 546 21.22 11.09 -56.04
C ARG A 546 22.64 11.03 -56.65
N LYS A 547 23.39 9.97 -56.34
CA LYS A 547 24.71 9.73 -56.93
C LYS A 547 24.65 9.62 -58.46
N TYR A 548 23.65 8.93 -59.01
CA TYR A 548 23.44 8.84 -60.45
C TYR A 548 23.20 10.21 -61.08
N ARG A 549 22.27 11.00 -60.49
CA ARG A 549 22.00 12.38 -60.99
C ARG A 549 23.18 13.33 -60.85
N MET A 550 23.97 13.20 -59.79
CA MET A 550 25.16 14.01 -59.56
C MET A 550 26.24 13.70 -60.60
N LYS A 551 26.41 12.44 -61.01
CA LYS A 551 27.39 12.03 -61.99
C LYS A 551 27.25 12.78 -63.34
N SER A 552 25.98 13.01 -63.75
CA SER A 552 25.70 13.81 -64.95
C SER A 552 26.01 15.32 -64.81
N LYS A 553 26.28 15.83 -63.63
CA LYS A 553 26.68 17.21 -63.35
C LYS A 553 28.20 17.34 -63.23
N MET A 554 28.93 16.24 -63.13
CA MET A 554 30.38 16.17 -63.03
C MET A 554 31.03 15.85 -64.36
N GLU A 555 30.24 15.39 -65.33
CA GLU A 555 30.59 15.27 -66.74
C GLU A 555 30.29 16.61 -67.43
#